data_2587a35094b8b14bba047169d9a9d77d
#
_entry.id   2587a35094b8b14bba047169d9a9d77d
#
_cell.length_a   1.000
_cell.length_b   1.000
_cell.length_c   1.000
_cell.angle_alpha   90.00
_cell.angle_beta   90.00
_cell.angle_gamma   90.00
#
_symmetry.space_group_name_H-M   'P 1'
#
loop_
_entity.id
_entity.type
_entity.pdbx_description
1 polymer ?
#
loop_
_entity_poly.entity_id
_entity_poly.type
_entity_poly.pdbx_seq_one_letter_code
_entity_poly.pdbx_strand_id
1 'polypeptide(L)'
;LPQRELKQRGYKGQIYHTHGSANSDFLRVCAKACEGLVLPVGPLLVAEQLADDNPVKAEGLSYIERYEDKFGKGSVSVFGGHMWDAAALINAAIPKAIATGAQPGTEAFRVAMRDALENTSDVKGVHGIFNMNPDNHTGLDERSRVLVKVVDGKWVYAPELGTE
;
A
#
# COMPACT_ATOMS: atom_id res chain seq x y z
N LEU A 1 8.15 9.65 21.92
CA LEU A 1 8.58 9.29 20.57
C LEU A 1 9.96 9.90 20.30
N PRO A 2 10.94 9.15 19.75
CA PRO A 2 12.30 9.66 19.48
C PRO A 2 12.31 10.95 18.66
N GLN A 3 11.42 11.10 17.68
CA GLN A 3 11.34 12.30 16.86
C GLN A 3 10.98 13.56 17.65
N ARG A 4 10.07 13.47 18.61
CA ARG A 4 9.73 14.63 19.48
C ARG A 4 10.95 15.08 20.28
N GLU A 5 11.68 14.13 20.82
CA GLU A 5 12.93 14.39 21.57
C GLU A 5 14.00 15.03 20.68
N LEU A 6 14.20 14.53 19.45
CA LEU A 6 15.11 15.14 18.48
C LEU A 6 14.75 16.60 18.19
N LYS A 7 13.46 16.87 17.93
CA LYS A 7 13.00 18.24 17.67
C LYS A 7 13.15 19.15 18.91
N GLN A 8 12.86 18.65 20.11
CA GLN A 8 13.04 19.39 21.36
C GLN A 8 14.51 19.74 21.61
N ARG A 9 15.44 18.84 21.24
CA ARG A 9 16.89 19.08 21.31
C ARG A 9 17.43 19.94 20.16
N GLY A 10 16.55 20.48 19.30
CA GLY A 10 16.93 21.41 18.25
C GLY A 10 17.49 20.75 16.99
N TYR A 11 17.28 19.46 16.78
CA TYR A 11 17.70 18.81 15.54
C TYR A 11 17.05 19.48 14.32
N LYS A 12 17.86 19.87 13.33
CA LYS A 12 17.45 20.60 12.13
C LYS A 12 17.52 19.76 10.85
N GLY A 13 18.12 18.57 10.91
CA GLY A 13 18.26 17.68 9.76
C GLY A 13 16.91 17.10 9.32
N GLN A 14 16.89 16.57 8.10
CA GLN A 14 15.74 15.81 7.57
C GLN A 14 15.56 14.52 8.37
N ILE A 15 14.33 14.21 8.70
CA ILE A 15 13.97 12.96 9.37
C ILE A 15 13.18 12.08 8.41
N TYR A 16 13.60 10.83 8.28
CA TYR A 16 12.91 9.80 7.51
C TYR A 16 12.37 8.74 8.44
N HIS A 17 11.19 8.23 8.15
CA HIS A 17 10.61 7.07 8.80
C HIS A 17 10.36 5.95 7.78
N THR A 18 10.05 4.77 8.29
CA THR A 18 9.60 3.64 7.50
C THR A 18 8.09 3.69 7.29
N HIS A 19 7.58 2.89 6.38
CA HIS A 19 6.15 2.69 6.10
C HIS A 19 5.29 2.44 7.36
N GLY A 20 5.84 1.81 8.41
CA GLY A 20 5.13 1.54 9.66
C GLY A 20 4.55 2.77 10.37
N SER A 21 5.05 3.98 10.06
CA SER A 21 4.52 5.24 10.59
C SER A 21 3.36 5.84 9.77
N ALA A 22 2.97 5.20 8.67
CA ALA A 22 1.96 5.70 7.74
C ALA A 22 0.53 5.48 8.25
N ASN A 23 0.18 6.11 9.36
CA ASN A 23 -1.17 6.03 9.96
C ASN A 23 -1.57 7.31 10.67
N SER A 24 -2.88 7.49 10.87
CA SER A 24 -3.46 8.68 11.50
C SER A 24 -3.08 8.84 12.96
N ASP A 25 -2.94 7.75 13.70
CA ASP A 25 -2.54 7.78 15.11
C ASP A 25 -1.12 8.28 15.29
N PHE A 26 -0.23 7.91 14.37
CA PHE A 26 1.12 8.46 14.38
C PHE A 26 1.10 9.99 14.22
N LEU A 27 0.36 10.53 13.27
CA LEU A 27 0.22 11.98 13.07
C LEU A 27 -0.37 12.65 14.31
N ARG A 28 -1.43 12.08 14.88
CA ARG A 28 -2.10 12.60 16.09
C ARG A 28 -1.13 12.68 17.28
N VAL A 29 -0.34 11.63 17.53
CA VAL A 29 0.60 11.55 18.64
C VAL A 29 1.84 12.42 18.43
N CYS A 30 2.36 12.44 17.22
CA CYS A 30 3.55 13.19 16.85
C CYS A 30 3.29 14.69 16.74
N ALA A 31 2.09 15.08 16.29
CA ALA A 31 1.64 16.45 16.13
C ALA A 31 2.68 17.32 15.37
N LYS A 32 2.95 18.53 15.84
CA LYS A 32 3.91 19.47 15.23
C LYS A 32 5.35 18.93 15.11
N ALA A 33 5.71 17.92 15.91
CA ALA A 33 7.06 17.33 15.82
C ALA A 33 7.28 16.50 14.54
N CYS A 34 6.20 16.11 13.83
CA CYS A 34 6.28 15.40 12.57
C CYS A 34 6.39 16.33 11.36
N GLU A 35 6.25 17.63 11.53
CA GLU A 35 6.31 18.55 10.39
C GLU A 35 7.61 18.38 9.61
N GLY A 36 7.49 18.21 8.29
CA GLY A 36 8.60 17.96 7.39
C GLY A 36 9.13 16.52 7.38
N LEU A 37 8.55 15.59 8.15
CA LEU A 37 8.89 14.17 8.09
C LEU A 37 8.61 13.60 6.70
N VAL A 38 9.50 12.74 6.20
CA VAL A 38 9.34 12.03 4.93
C VAL A 38 9.35 10.52 5.18
N LEU A 39 8.51 9.78 4.45
CA LEU A 39 8.56 8.32 4.44
C LEU A 39 8.09 7.73 3.10
N PRO A 40 8.60 6.54 2.73
CA PRO A 40 8.06 5.77 1.63
C PRO A 40 6.76 5.05 2.06
N VAL A 41 5.79 5.01 1.16
CA VAL A 41 4.50 4.34 1.41
C VAL A 41 3.88 3.86 0.10
N GLY A 42 2.92 2.93 0.18
CA GLY A 42 2.10 2.56 -0.96
C GLY A 42 1.20 3.72 -1.41
N PRO A 43 0.89 3.81 -2.71
CA PRO A 43 0.14 4.93 -3.30
C PRO A 43 -1.25 5.14 -2.70
N LEU A 44 -1.86 4.11 -2.09
CA LEU A 44 -3.17 4.20 -1.45
C LEU A 44 -3.28 5.35 -0.44
N LEU A 45 -2.22 5.62 0.35
CA LEU A 45 -2.25 6.67 1.38
C LEU A 45 -2.58 8.05 0.82
N VAL A 46 -2.21 8.29 -0.43
CA VAL A 46 -2.37 9.56 -1.14
C VAL A 46 -3.09 9.38 -2.48
N ALA A 47 -3.98 8.39 -2.57
CA ALA A 47 -4.65 8.03 -3.82
C ALA A 47 -5.36 9.21 -4.50
N GLU A 48 -5.96 10.11 -3.72
CA GLU A 48 -6.61 11.32 -4.23
C GLU A 48 -5.63 12.32 -4.86
N GLN A 49 -4.36 12.28 -4.47
CA GLN A 49 -3.31 13.21 -4.91
C GLN A 49 -2.50 12.68 -6.10
N LEU A 50 -2.70 11.42 -6.47
CA LEU A 50 -2.02 10.82 -7.63
C LEU A 50 -2.51 11.45 -8.93
N ALA A 51 -1.65 11.45 -9.96
CA ALA A 51 -2.02 11.87 -11.31
C ALA A 51 -3.14 10.97 -11.87
N ASP A 52 -3.99 11.51 -12.74
CA ASP A 52 -5.17 10.79 -13.27
C ASP A 52 -4.80 9.57 -14.11
N ASP A 53 -3.62 9.57 -14.72
CA ASP A 53 -3.05 8.47 -15.48
C ASP A 53 -2.32 7.43 -14.62
N ASN A 54 -2.24 7.64 -13.31
CA ASN A 54 -1.62 6.66 -12.41
C ASN A 54 -2.43 5.34 -12.45
N PRO A 55 -1.78 4.21 -12.75
CA PRO A 55 -2.48 2.96 -13.05
C PRO A 55 -3.26 2.34 -11.88
N VAL A 56 -2.96 2.75 -10.63
CA VAL A 56 -3.62 2.24 -9.43
C VAL A 56 -4.55 3.26 -8.76
N LYS A 57 -4.60 4.51 -9.25
CA LYS A 57 -5.45 5.56 -8.66
C LYS A 57 -6.91 5.15 -8.60
N ALA A 58 -7.46 4.67 -9.72
CA ALA A 58 -8.87 4.29 -9.80
C ALA A 58 -9.22 3.16 -8.81
N GLU A 59 -8.36 2.15 -8.69
CA GLU A 59 -8.55 1.05 -7.75
C GLU A 59 -8.46 1.55 -6.30
N GLY A 60 -7.48 2.42 -6.00
CA GLY A 60 -7.33 3.04 -4.68
C GLY A 60 -8.57 3.85 -4.27
N LEU A 61 -9.10 4.69 -5.17
CA LEU A 61 -10.32 5.48 -4.92
C LEU A 61 -11.56 4.58 -4.73
N SER A 62 -11.70 3.53 -5.55
CA SER A 62 -12.80 2.56 -5.42
C SER A 62 -12.76 1.82 -4.07
N TYR A 63 -11.57 1.42 -3.62
CA TYR A 63 -11.40 0.81 -2.30
C TYR A 63 -11.79 1.78 -1.18
N ILE A 64 -11.31 3.04 -1.24
CA ILE A 64 -11.61 4.07 -0.24
C ILE A 64 -13.13 4.26 -0.15
N GLU A 65 -13.81 4.51 -1.27
CA GLU A 65 -15.26 4.69 -1.33
C GLU A 65 -16.00 3.51 -0.68
N ARG A 66 -15.75 2.29 -1.14
CA ARG A 66 -16.43 1.07 -0.66
C ARG A 66 -16.17 0.78 0.83
N TYR A 67 -14.96 1.06 1.30
CA TYR A 67 -14.61 0.82 2.69
C TYR A 67 -15.25 1.88 3.61
N GLU A 68 -15.19 3.14 3.23
CA GLU A 68 -15.76 4.25 4.01
C GLU A 68 -17.28 4.25 4.03
N ASP A 69 -17.93 3.84 2.95
CA ASP A 69 -19.38 3.64 2.91
C ASP A 69 -19.85 2.64 3.98
N LYS A 70 -19.04 1.63 4.24
CA LYS A 70 -19.37 0.58 5.20
C LYS A 70 -18.93 0.89 6.63
N PHE A 71 -17.78 1.52 6.81
CA PHE A 71 -17.12 1.66 8.12
C PHE A 71 -16.98 3.11 8.57
N GLY A 72 -17.42 4.06 7.77
CA GLY A 72 -17.38 5.49 8.05
C GLY A 72 -16.15 6.18 7.48
N LYS A 73 -16.30 7.48 7.26
CA LYS A 73 -15.27 8.34 6.66
C LYS A 73 -14.00 8.37 7.52
N GLY A 74 -12.84 8.27 6.88
CA GLY A 74 -11.53 8.25 7.54
C GLY A 74 -11.16 6.91 8.19
N SER A 75 -11.95 5.84 7.97
CA SER A 75 -11.67 4.50 8.49
C SER A 75 -10.61 3.73 7.69
N VAL A 76 -10.29 4.16 6.47
CA VAL A 76 -9.30 3.51 5.61
C VAL A 76 -7.90 3.55 6.24
N SER A 77 -7.19 2.43 6.13
CA SER A 77 -5.77 2.36 6.42
C SER A 77 -5.00 1.65 5.30
N VAL A 78 -3.74 2.00 5.14
CA VAL A 78 -2.86 1.31 4.17
C VAL A 78 -2.72 -0.18 4.48
N PHE A 79 -2.79 -0.56 5.75
CA PHE A 79 -2.73 -1.97 6.17
C PHE A 79 -3.96 -2.75 5.71
N GLY A 80 -5.15 -2.13 5.76
CA GLY A 80 -6.37 -2.70 5.17
C GLY A 80 -6.26 -2.87 3.65
N GLY A 81 -5.61 -1.92 2.98
CA GLY A 81 -5.32 -2.00 1.55
C GLY A 81 -4.46 -3.21 1.16
N HIS A 82 -3.48 -3.61 1.98
CA HIS A 82 -2.71 -4.84 1.72
C HIS A 82 -3.59 -6.10 1.76
N MET A 83 -4.59 -6.14 2.65
CA MET A 83 -5.55 -7.26 2.67
C MET A 83 -6.49 -7.23 1.47
N TRP A 84 -6.84 -6.04 0.98
CA TRP A 84 -7.58 -5.89 -0.28
C TRP A 84 -6.79 -6.46 -1.46
N ASP A 85 -5.51 -6.13 -1.58
CA ASP A 85 -4.62 -6.65 -2.61
C ASP A 85 -4.47 -8.18 -2.51
N ALA A 86 -4.31 -8.70 -1.30
CA ALA A 86 -4.28 -10.16 -1.08
C ALA A 86 -5.55 -10.84 -1.57
N ALA A 87 -6.73 -10.23 -1.31
CA ALA A 87 -8.00 -10.75 -1.82
C ALA A 87 -8.09 -10.68 -3.36
N ALA A 88 -7.58 -9.61 -3.98
CA ALA A 88 -7.52 -9.49 -5.44
C ALA A 88 -6.66 -10.59 -6.08
N LEU A 89 -5.49 -10.87 -5.49
CA LEU A 89 -4.60 -11.94 -5.94
C LEU A 89 -5.25 -13.33 -5.81
N ILE A 90 -5.86 -13.61 -4.66
CA ILE A 90 -6.58 -14.87 -4.42
C ILE A 90 -7.72 -15.03 -5.42
N ASN A 91 -8.52 -13.98 -5.62
CA ASN A 91 -9.63 -14.01 -6.57
C ASN A 91 -9.17 -14.25 -8.02
N ALA A 92 -8.01 -13.73 -8.41
CA ALA A 92 -7.42 -13.99 -9.71
C ALA A 92 -6.87 -15.43 -9.85
N ALA A 93 -6.40 -16.02 -8.76
CA ALA A 93 -5.82 -17.37 -8.74
C ALA A 93 -6.88 -18.49 -8.71
N ILE A 94 -8.01 -18.30 -8.01
CA ILE A 94 -9.05 -19.32 -7.84
C ILE A 94 -9.54 -19.92 -9.16
N PRO A 95 -9.93 -19.14 -10.19
CA PRO A 95 -10.39 -19.70 -11.45
C PRO A 95 -9.32 -20.57 -12.15
N LYS A 96 -8.05 -20.15 -12.07
CA LYS A 96 -6.92 -20.89 -12.64
C LYS A 96 -6.73 -22.24 -11.90
N ALA A 97 -6.80 -22.24 -10.57
CA ALA A 97 -6.69 -23.46 -9.78
C ALA A 97 -7.86 -24.41 -10.04
N ILE A 98 -9.09 -23.92 -10.14
CA ILE A 98 -10.28 -24.74 -10.47
C ILE A 98 -10.14 -25.35 -11.86
N ALA A 99 -9.60 -24.63 -12.84
CA ALA A 99 -9.39 -25.11 -14.21
C ALA A 99 -8.46 -26.32 -14.31
N THR A 100 -7.63 -26.60 -13.30
CA THR A 100 -6.81 -27.82 -13.22
C THR A 100 -7.62 -29.09 -12.96
N GLY A 101 -8.87 -28.96 -12.52
CA GLY A 101 -9.72 -30.08 -12.08
C GLY A 101 -9.49 -30.49 -10.62
N ALA A 102 -8.54 -29.86 -9.91
CA ALA A 102 -8.28 -30.12 -8.51
C ALA A 102 -9.45 -29.69 -7.64
N GLN A 103 -9.85 -30.53 -6.69
CA GLN A 103 -11.00 -30.26 -5.83
C GLN A 103 -10.63 -29.37 -4.64
N PRO A 104 -11.40 -28.31 -4.32
CA PRO A 104 -11.19 -27.48 -3.14
C PRO A 104 -11.09 -28.33 -1.86
N GLY A 105 -10.18 -27.94 -0.95
CA GLY A 105 -9.91 -28.67 0.29
C GLY A 105 -8.84 -29.75 0.18
N THR A 106 -8.43 -30.15 -1.03
CA THR A 106 -7.37 -31.15 -1.24
C THR A 106 -5.99 -30.53 -1.30
N GLU A 107 -4.95 -31.35 -1.12
CA GLU A 107 -3.56 -30.93 -1.33
C GLU A 107 -3.32 -30.47 -2.79
N ALA A 108 -3.86 -31.22 -3.75
CA ALA A 108 -3.75 -30.87 -5.18
C ALA A 108 -4.31 -29.46 -5.46
N PHE A 109 -5.41 -29.07 -4.81
CA PHE A 109 -5.96 -27.72 -4.97
C PHE A 109 -5.05 -26.66 -4.36
N ARG A 110 -4.45 -26.93 -3.18
CA ARG A 110 -3.47 -25.98 -2.59
C ARG A 110 -2.23 -25.79 -3.45
N VAL A 111 -1.73 -26.87 -4.06
CA VAL A 111 -0.64 -26.79 -5.04
C VAL A 111 -1.06 -25.96 -6.26
N ALA A 112 -2.23 -26.22 -6.83
CA ALA A 112 -2.75 -25.44 -7.95
C ALA A 112 -2.95 -23.96 -7.63
N MET A 113 -3.39 -23.65 -6.41
CA MET A 113 -3.50 -22.23 -5.93
C MET A 113 -2.14 -21.56 -5.81
N ARG A 114 -1.14 -22.25 -5.25
CA ARG A 114 0.23 -21.72 -5.16
C ARG A 114 0.77 -21.44 -6.57
N ASP A 115 0.67 -22.41 -7.47
CA ASP A 115 1.17 -22.28 -8.84
C ASP A 115 0.45 -21.16 -9.61
N ALA A 116 -0.85 -20.99 -9.38
CA ALA A 116 -1.63 -19.89 -9.95
C ALA A 116 -1.20 -18.52 -9.41
N LEU A 117 -0.86 -18.41 -8.12
CA LEU A 117 -0.33 -17.18 -7.50
C LEU A 117 1.08 -16.87 -8.02
N GLU A 118 1.98 -17.85 -8.07
CA GLU A 118 3.32 -17.69 -8.63
C GLU A 118 3.35 -17.24 -10.09
N ASN A 119 2.27 -17.52 -10.83
CA ASN A 119 2.10 -17.10 -12.23
C ASN A 119 1.06 -15.97 -12.37
N THR A 120 0.98 -15.09 -11.37
CA THR A 120 0.14 -13.89 -11.40
C THR A 120 0.73 -12.88 -12.38
N SER A 121 -0.13 -12.30 -13.24
CA SER A 121 0.25 -11.27 -14.20
C SER A 121 -0.81 -10.19 -14.25
N ASP A 122 -0.38 -8.93 -14.21
CA ASP A 122 -1.17 -7.71 -14.37
C ASP A 122 -2.38 -7.59 -13.44
N VAL A 123 -2.29 -8.17 -12.23
CA VAL A 123 -3.34 -7.99 -11.23
C VAL A 123 -3.17 -6.62 -10.58
N LYS A 124 -4.15 -5.74 -10.83
CA LYS A 124 -4.19 -4.40 -10.24
C LYS A 124 -4.68 -4.47 -8.80
N GLY A 125 -3.88 -3.92 -7.92
CA GLY A 125 -4.21 -3.68 -6.53
C GLY A 125 -4.20 -2.19 -6.19
N VAL A 126 -4.42 -1.88 -4.93
CA VAL A 126 -4.37 -0.49 -4.43
C VAL A 126 -2.95 0.01 -4.13
N HIS A 127 -1.98 -0.92 -4.03
CA HIS A 127 -0.57 -0.61 -3.81
C HIS A 127 0.31 -0.79 -5.04
N GLY A 128 -0.18 -1.40 -6.12
CA GLY A 128 0.60 -1.62 -7.32
C GLY A 128 -0.05 -2.59 -8.29
N ILE A 129 0.69 -2.94 -9.33
CA ILE A 129 0.33 -3.97 -10.30
C ILE A 129 1.22 -5.19 -10.01
N PHE A 130 0.59 -6.33 -9.72
CA PHE A 130 1.28 -7.54 -9.31
C PHE A 130 1.61 -8.41 -10.53
N ASN A 131 2.90 -8.71 -10.66
CA ASN A 131 3.47 -9.64 -11.63
C ASN A 131 4.43 -10.59 -10.90
N MET A 132 3.94 -11.76 -10.50
CA MET A 132 4.71 -12.73 -9.74
C MET A 132 5.32 -13.79 -10.66
N ASN A 133 6.40 -14.39 -10.19
CA ASN A 133 7.01 -15.59 -10.77
C ASN A 133 7.71 -16.37 -9.65
N PRO A 134 8.20 -17.61 -9.91
CA PRO A 134 8.83 -18.42 -8.89
C PRO A 134 10.05 -17.78 -8.17
N ASP A 135 10.71 -16.83 -8.82
CA ASP A 135 11.88 -16.13 -8.27
C ASP A 135 11.52 -14.81 -7.59
N ASN A 136 10.30 -14.30 -7.83
CA ASN A 136 9.81 -13.04 -7.27
C ASN A 136 8.34 -13.14 -6.84
N HIS A 137 8.13 -13.49 -5.57
CA HIS A 137 6.80 -13.55 -4.96
C HIS A 137 6.28 -12.21 -4.46
N THR A 138 7.08 -11.14 -4.48
CA THR A 138 6.60 -9.78 -4.20
C THR A 138 5.74 -9.26 -5.34
N GLY A 139 6.21 -9.46 -6.57
CA GLY A 139 5.51 -9.13 -7.80
C GLY A 139 5.29 -7.64 -8.05
N LEU A 140 5.79 -6.76 -7.19
CA LEU A 140 5.65 -5.30 -7.28
C LEU A 140 6.94 -4.66 -7.80
N ASP A 141 6.80 -3.56 -8.52
CA ASP A 141 7.90 -2.72 -9.00
C ASP A 141 7.97 -1.37 -8.25
N GLU A 142 8.82 -0.46 -8.71
CA GLU A 142 9.04 0.86 -8.09
C GLU A 142 7.77 1.72 -8.02
N ARG A 143 6.80 1.52 -8.91
CA ARG A 143 5.52 2.24 -8.92
C ARG A 143 4.67 1.98 -7.68
N SER A 144 4.96 0.89 -6.96
CA SER A 144 4.29 0.54 -5.70
C SER A 144 4.72 1.39 -4.51
N ARG A 145 5.68 2.28 -4.69
CA ARG A 145 6.24 3.13 -3.64
C ARG A 145 6.20 4.59 -4.06
N VAL A 146 5.64 5.40 -3.19
CA VAL A 146 5.65 6.85 -3.32
C VAL A 146 6.28 7.46 -2.07
N LEU A 147 6.88 8.63 -2.21
CA LEU A 147 7.31 9.42 -1.07
C LEU A 147 6.20 10.36 -0.65
N VAL A 148 5.98 10.44 0.66
CA VAL A 148 5.07 11.39 1.27
C VAL A 148 5.80 12.21 2.32
N LYS A 149 5.35 13.46 2.50
CA LYS A 149 5.84 14.38 3.50
C LYS A 149 4.71 14.81 4.41
N VAL A 150 4.98 15.04 5.67
CA VAL A 150 4.02 15.67 6.58
C VAL A 150 4.07 17.17 6.37
N VAL A 151 2.91 17.74 5.97
CA VAL A 151 2.71 19.20 5.83
C VAL A 151 1.41 19.57 6.52
N ASP A 152 1.45 20.50 7.45
CA ASP A 152 0.29 20.92 8.25
C ASP A 152 -0.45 19.74 8.90
N GLY A 153 0.32 18.74 9.39
CA GLY A 153 -0.21 17.55 10.04
C GLY A 153 -0.93 16.57 9.12
N LYS A 154 -0.74 16.65 7.80
CA LYS A 154 -1.33 15.77 6.78
C LYS A 154 -0.25 15.09 5.95
N TRP A 155 -0.59 13.94 5.39
CA TRP A 155 0.23 13.28 4.38
C TRP A 155 0.07 14.00 3.03
N VAL A 156 1.17 14.47 2.48
CA VAL A 156 1.21 15.12 1.16
C VAL A 156 2.13 14.31 0.25
N TYR A 157 1.65 14.01 -0.94
CA TYR A 157 2.44 13.34 -1.98
C TYR A 157 3.61 14.23 -2.39
N ALA A 158 4.81 13.68 -2.41
CA ALA A 158 6.07 14.41 -2.64
C ALA A 158 6.91 13.72 -3.74
N PRO A 159 6.43 13.69 -4.99
CA PRO A 159 7.13 13.01 -6.09
C PRO A 159 8.52 13.60 -6.37
N GLU A 160 8.71 14.89 -6.12
CA GLU A 160 9.98 15.59 -6.32
C GLU A 160 11.12 15.05 -5.45
N LEU A 161 10.80 14.36 -4.34
CA LEU A 161 11.81 13.78 -3.46
C LEU A 161 12.32 12.42 -3.94
N GLY A 162 11.71 11.85 -4.98
CA GLY A 162 12.06 10.56 -5.58
C GLY A 162 12.77 10.66 -6.94
N THR A 163 13.00 11.86 -7.43
CA THR A 163 13.68 12.12 -8.71
C THR A 163 15.11 12.58 -8.45
N GLU A 164 16.05 11.65 -8.36
CA GLU A 164 17.48 11.87 -8.62
C GLU A 164 17.94 10.93 -9.74
#